data_7d6d73fc579b97f5979e02bdbb1cbffe
#
_entry.id   7d6d73fc579b97f5979e02bdbb1cbffe
#
_cell.length_a   1.000
_cell.length_b   1.000
_cell.length_c   1.000
_cell.angle_alpha   90.00
_cell.angle_beta   90.00
_cell.angle_gamma   90.00
#
_symmetry.space_group_name_H-M   'P 1'
#
loop_
_entity.id
_entity.type
_entity.pdbx_description
1 polymer ?
#
loop_
_entity_poly.entity_id
_entity_poly.type
_entity_poly.pdbx_seq_one_letter_code
_entity_poly.pdbx_strand_id
1 'polypeptide(L)'
;PVGRSVLSDRSLLSVLDKMCTDRLLEGKTGYVDPTLLDKNRKPRRITAHGTARASFRTWAQDDELGNDKRFSARTAELCLHHKTDDSYDGAYERNKAMKSRREMMQAWADYCLSATEKSL
;
A
#
# COMPACT_ATOMS: atom_id res chain seq x y z
N PRO A 1 16.41 -15.28 22.34
CA PRO A 1 16.37 -16.58 21.73
C PRO A 1 16.75 -16.55 20.26
N VAL A 2 17.55 -17.48 19.94
CA VAL A 2 18.03 -17.69 18.60
C VAL A 2 16.85 -17.98 17.69
N GLY A 3 16.73 -17.28 16.57
CA GLY A 3 15.70 -17.52 15.58
C GLY A 3 14.56 -16.53 15.54
N ARG A 4 14.54 -15.54 16.40
CA ARG A 4 13.56 -14.46 16.34
C ARG A 4 14.13 -13.21 15.67
N SER A 5 14.67 -13.37 14.46
CA SER A 5 15.08 -12.22 13.69
C SER A 5 13.87 -11.65 12.97
N VAL A 6 13.68 -10.35 13.09
CA VAL A 6 12.68 -9.60 12.33
C VAL A 6 13.23 -9.44 10.92
N LEU A 7 12.35 -9.55 9.92
CA LEU A 7 12.74 -9.26 8.54
C LEU A 7 13.22 -7.81 8.45
N SER A 8 14.32 -7.60 7.74
CA SER A 8 14.83 -6.24 7.53
C SER A 8 13.95 -5.49 6.53
N ASP A 9 14.05 -4.16 6.53
CA ASP A 9 13.34 -3.31 5.57
C ASP A 9 13.70 -3.67 4.12
N ARG A 10 14.89 -4.22 3.91
CA ARG A 10 15.36 -4.62 2.58
C ARG A 10 14.77 -5.95 2.12
N SER A 11 14.17 -6.73 3.00
CA SER A 11 13.63 -8.05 2.63
C SER A 11 12.54 -7.93 1.57
N LEU A 12 11.63 -6.96 1.70
CA LEU A 12 10.58 -6.73 0.72
C LEU A 12 11.13 -6.22 -0.62
N LEU A 13 12.16 -5.39 -0.58
CA LEU A 13 12.83 -4.93 -1.80
C LEU A 13 13.53 -6.08 -2.51
N SER A 14 14.13 -7.01 -1.75
CA SER A 14 14.77 -8.21 -2.33
C SER A 14 13.75 -9.10 -3.02
N VAL A 15 12.55 -9.25 -2.45
CA VAL A 15 11.45 -10.00 -3.08
C VAL A 15 11.05 -9.34 -4.39
N LEU A 16 10.89 -8.02 -4.40
CA LEU A 16 10.56 -7.28 -5.61
C LEU A 16 11.65 -7.41 -6.68
N ASP A 17 12.92 -7.39 -6.28
CA ASP A 17 14.04 -7.60 -7.21
C ASP A 17 13.94 -8.95 -7.88
N LYS A 18 13.68 -9.99 -7.10
CA LYS A 18 13.52 -11.35 -7.63
C LYS A 18 12.33 -11.42 -8.58
N MET A 19 11.21 -10.86 -8.20
CA MET A 19 10.00 -10.84 -9.04
C MET A 19 10.27 -10.14 -10.37
N CYS A 20 10.97 -9.00 -10.35
CA CYS A 20 11.35 -8.29 -11.57
C CYS A 20 12.29 -9.11 -12.44
N THR A 21 13.29 -9.75 -11.83
CA THR A 21 14.24 -10.61 -12.53
C THR A 21 13.53 -11.76 -13.22
N ASP A 22 12.62 -12.43 -12.51
CA ASP A 22 11.86 -13.55 -13.06
C ASP A 22 11.03 -13.12 -14.27
N ARG A 23 10.41 -11.94 -14.21
CA ARG A 23 9.65 -11.40 -15.34
C ARG A 23 10.54 -11.10 -16.55
N LEU A 24 11.71 -10.52 -16.31
CA LEU A 24 12.67 -10.23 -17.38
C LEU A 24 13.16 -11.52 -18.06
N LEU A 25 13.38 -12.58 -17.29
CA LEU A 25 13.76 -13.88 -17.82
C LEU A 25 12.65 -14.50 -18.69
N GLU A 26 11.40 -14.16 -18.41
CA GLU A 26 10.25 -14.59 -19.22
C GLU A 26 10.02 -13.70 -20.45
N GLY A 27 10.87 -12.70 -20.67
CA GLY A 27 10.74 -11.74 -21.76
C GLY A 27 9.69 -10.66 -21.50
N LYS A 28 9.25 -10.52 -20.24
CA LYS A 28 8.25 -9.52 -19.85
C LYS A 28 8.94 -8.30 -19.24
N THR A 29 8.22 -7.19 -19.18
CA THR A 29 8.68 -6.00 -18.48
C THR A 29 8.64 -6.23 -16.97
N GLY A 30 9.64 -5.74 -16.24
CA GLY A 30 9.62 -5.75 -14.78
C GLY A 30 8.55 -4.83 -14.20
N TYR A 31 8.40 -4.86 -12.90
CA TYR A 31 7.46 -3.97 -12.21
C TYR A 31 8.09 -2.58 -12.07
N VAL A 32 7.62 -1.63 -12.85
CA VAL A 32 8.18 -0.28 -12.92
C VAL A 32 7.09 0.77 -12.76
N ASP A 33 7.49 1.94 -12.28
CA ASP A 33 6.61 3.10 -12.19
C ASP A 33 6.94 4.04 -13.35
N PRO A 34 6.04 4.17 -14.33
CA PRO A 34 6.31 5.01 -15.50
C PRO A 34 6.36 6.51 -15.18
N THR A 35 5.87 6.91 -14.01
CA THR A 35 5.88 8.31 -13.60
C THR A 35 7.19 8.73 -12.96
N LEU A 36 8.03 7.78 -12.56
CA LEU A 36 9.32 8.04 -11.95
C LEU A 36 10.43 7.54 -12.87
N LEU A 37 11.29 8.43 -13.29
CA LEU A 37 12.39 8.09 -14.21
C LEU A 37 13.72 8.08 -13.45
N ASP A 38 14.61 7.17 -13.87
CA ASP A 38 15.98 7.09 -13.36
C ASP A 38 16.89 8.08 -14.11
N LYS A 39 18.20 8.01 -13.82
CA LYS A 39 19.21 8.86 -14.45
C LYS A 39 19.24 8.72 -15.97
N ASN A 40 18.85 7.57 -16.50
CA ASN A 40 18.85 7.25 -17.92
C ASN A 40 17.48 7.48 -18.56
N ARG A 41 16.57 8.16 -17.87
CA ARG A 41 15.18 8.43 -18.28
C ARG A 41 14.36 7.17 -18.53
N LYS A 42 14.70 6.09 -17.84
CA LYS A 42 13.92 4.85 -17.88
C LYS A 42 13.02 4.77 -16.65
N PRO A 43 11.84 4.16 -16.76
CA PRO A 43 10.96 3.98 -15.60
C PRO A 43 11.68 3.27 -14.47
N ARG A 44 11.53 3.80 -13.26
CA ARG A 44 12.16 3.22 -12.07
C ARG A 44 11.36 2.01 -11.59
N ARG A 45 12.07 1.04 -11.02
CA ARG A 45 11.42 -0.09 -10.36
C ARG A 45 10.56 0.42 -9.21
N ILE A 46 9.39 -0.19 -9.03
CA ILE A 46 8.52 0.10 -7.90
C ILE A 46 9.20 -0.29 -6.58
N THR A 47 8.82 0.37 -5.52
CA THR A 47 9.26 0.03 -4.17
C THR A 47 8.09 -0.53 -3.38
N ALA A 48 8.36 -1.43 -2.44
CA ALA A 48 7.32 -2.00 -1.59
C ALA A 48 6.58 -0.90 -0.82
N HIS A 49 7.34 0.02 -0.25
CA HIS A 49 6.80 1.11 0.56
C HIS A 49 5.91 2.05 -0.28
N GLY A 50 6.41 2.52 -1.41
CA GLY A 50 5.66 3.44 -2.27
C GLY A 50 4.43 2.80 -2.89
N THR A 51 4.59 1.58 -3.41
CA THR A 51 3.49 0.85 -4.04
C THR A 51 2.38 0.55 -3.05
N ALA A 52 2.70 0.05 -1.86
CA ALA A 52 1.71 -0.30 -0.87
C ALA A 52 0.88 0.92 -0.43
N ARG A 53 1.55 2.03 -0.15
CA ARG A 53 0.87 3.27 0.25
C ARG A 53 0.03 3.85 -0.88
N ALA A 54 0.58 3.94 -2.07
CA ALA A 54 -0.12 4.49 -3.23
C ALA A 54 -1.32 3.64 -3.61
N SER A 55 -1.18 2.33 -3.62
CA SER A 55 -2.27 1.41 -3.95
C SER A 55 -3.41 1.52 -2.94
N PHE A 56 -3.10 1.53 -1.66
CA PHE A 56 -4.10 1.70 -0.61
C PHE A 56 -4.83 3.04 -0.76
N ARG A 57 -4.09 4.12 -0.97
CA ARG A 57 -4.65 5.46 -1.09
C ARG A 57 -5.56 5.57 -2.31
N THR A 58 -5.15 5.02 -3.44
CA THR A 58 -5.95 4.99 -4.66
C THR A 58 -7.24 4.19 -4.45
N TRP A 59 -7.12 3.01 -3.85
CA TRP A 59 -8.28 2.18 -3.54
C TRP A 59 -9.26 2.89 -2.60
N ALA A 60 -8.74 3.59 -1.59
CA ALA A 60 -9.56 4.26 -0.60
C ALA A 60 -10.43 5.38 -1.19
N GLN A 61 -10.03 5.91 -2.33
CA GLN A 61 -10.74 7.00 -3.01
C GLN A 61 -11.39 6.56 -4.32
N ASP A 62 -11.41 5.27 -4.58
CA ASP A 62 -11.95 4.74 -5.84
C ASP A 62 -13.47 4.95 -5.90
N ASP A 63 -13.91 5.73 -6.88
CA ASP A 63 -15.32 6.06 -7.06
C ASP A 63 -16.09 4.92 -7.75
N GLU A 64 -15.43 4.14 -8.59
CA GLU A 64 -16.06 2.98 -9.23
C GLU A 64 -16.43 1.92 -8.21
N LEU A 65 -15.63 1.76 -7.16
CA LEU A 65 -15.92 0.86 -6.05
C LEU A 65 -16.82 1.50 -4.99
N GLY A 66 -17.10 2.78 -5.10
CA GLY A 66 -17.88 3.52 -4.10
C GLY A 66 -17.11 3.84 -2.83
N ASN A 67 -15.81 3.61 -2.81
CA ASN A 67 -14.98 3.80 -1.62
C ASN A 67 -14.81 5.27 -1.25
N ASP A 68 -14.83 6.15 -2.23
CA ASP A 68 -14.75 7.60 -2.02
C ASP A 68 -15.87 8.12 -1.11
N LYS A 69 -17.04 7.49 -1.17
CA LYS A 69 -18.20 7.82 -0.33
C LYS A 69 -18.23 6.99 0.96
N ARG A 70 -17.66 5.79 0.92
CA ARG A 70 -17.66 4.88 2.06
C ARG A 70 -16.61 5.25 3.10
N PHE A 71 -15.43 5.69 2.68
CA PHE A 71 -14.30 5.98 3.55
C PHE A 71 -13.91 7.45 3.45
N SER A 72 -13.61 8.07 4.60
CA SER A 72 -13.12 9.43 4.61
C SER A 72 -11.63 9.48 4.26
N ALA A 73 -11.22 10.54 3.60
CA ALA A 73 -9.80 10.79 3.31
C ALA A 73 -8.97 10.84 4.59
N ARG A 74 -9.54 11.39 5.66
CA ARG A 74 -8.91 11.47 6.97
C ARG A 74 -8.60 10.08 7.54
N THR A 75 -9.56 9.15 7.47
CA THR A 75 -9.35 7.79 7.95
C THR A 75 -8.22 7.12 7.16
N ALA A 76 -8.16 7.31 5.84
CA ALA A 76 -7.09 6.79 5.02
C ALA A 76 -5.72 7.34 5.44
N GLU A 77 -5.63 8.64 5.71
CA GLU A 77 -4.38 9.25 6.19
C GLU A 77 -3.94 8.67 7.54
N LEU A 78 -4.89 8.43 8.44
CA LEU A 78 -4.59 7.83 9.74
C LEU A 78 -4.10 6.38 9.58
N CYS A 79 -4.69 5.61 8.67
CA CYS A 79 -4.23 4.25 8.39
C CYS A 79 -2.80 4.23 7.85
N LEU A 80 -2.40 5.27 7.13
CA LEU A 80 -1.04 5.42 6.60
C LEU A 80 -0.08 6.06 7.61
N HIS A 81 -0.55 6.34 8.82
CA HIS A 81 0.21 7.04 9.87
C HIS A 81 0.66 8.44 9.47
N HIS A 82 -0.06 9.07 8.55
CA HIS A 82 0.19 10.46 8.22
C HIS A 82 -0.35 11.38 9.30
N LYS A 83 0.37 12.47 9.56
CA LYS A 83 -0.10 13.47 10.50
C LYS A 83 -1.32 14.17 9.94
N THR A 84 -2.37 14.28 10.75
CA THR A 84 -3.52 15.12 10.44
C THR A 84 -3.37 16.42 11.24
N ASP A 85 -3.81 17.54 10.65
CA ASP A 85 -3.59 18.87 11.21
C ASP A 85 -4.37 19.16 12.51
N ASP A 86 -5.17 18.22 12.99
CA ASP A 86 -6.00 18.41 14.18
C ASP A 86 -5.38 17.82 15.42
N SER A 87 -4.29 18.42 15.87
CA SER A 87 -3.71 18.11 17.19
C SER A 87 -4.68 18.42 18.32
N TYR A 88 -5.65 19.30 18.09
CA TYR A 88 -6.62 19.77 19.07
C TYR A 88 -7.61 18.69 19.49
N ASP A 89 -8.12 17.91 18.56
CA ASP A 89 -9.11 16.87 18.82
C ASP A 89 -8.50 15.45 18.89
N GLY A 90 -7.19 15.38 19.05
CA GLY A 90 -6.43 14.13 18.92
C GLY A 90 -6.93 12.97 19.77
N ALA A 91 -7.33 13.23 21.03
CA ALA A 91 -7.82 12.18 21.93
C ALA A 91 -9.23 11.70 21.58
N TYR A 92 -10.12 12.62 21.23
CA TYR A 92 -11.49 12.30 20.84
C TYR A 92 -11.52 11.58 19.48
N GLU A 93 -10.75 12.09 18.53
CA GLU A 93 -10.66 11.52 17.19
C GLU A 93 -10.03 10.13 17.18
N ARG A 94 -9.12 9.85 18.11
CA ARG A 94 -8.51 8.52 18.23
C ARG A 94 -9.54 7.42 18.45
N ASN A 95 -10.54 7.64 19.31
CA ASN A 95 -11.55 6.64 19.59
C ASN A 95 -12.50 6.40 18.43
N LYS A 96 -12.92 7.47 17.74
CA LYS A 96 -13.71 7.35 16.51
C LYS A 96 -12.89 6.72 15.40
N ALA A 97 -11.65 7.14 15.27
CA ALA A 97 -10.76 6.67 14.22
C ALA A 97 -10.47 5.18 14.34
N MET A 98 -10.41 4.63 15.54
CA MET A 98 -10.11 3.20 15.72
C MET A 98 -11.17 2.30 15.08
N LYS A 99 -12.44 2.62 15.22
CA LYS A 99 -13.50 1.84 14.56
C LYS A 99 -13.44 2.00 13.06
N SER A 100 -13.36 3.23 12.57
CA SER A 100 -13.29 3.53 11.14
C SER A 100 -12.06 2.92 10.49
N ARG A 101 -10.92 3.00 11.16
CA ARG A 101 -9.66 2.40 10.68
C ARG A 101 -9.77 0.89 10.59
N ARG A 102 -10.37 0.25 11.58
CA ARG A 102 -10.55 -1.21 11.59
C ARG A 102 -11.44 -1.65 10.43
N GLU A 103 -12.54 -0.96 10.21
CA GLU A 103 -13.44 -1.24 9.10
C GLU A 103 -12.75 -1.06 7.75
N MET A 104 -12.00 0.03 7.59
CA MET A 104 -11.27 0.31 6.37
C MET A 104 -10.19 -0.73 6.09
N MET A 105 -9.41 -1.09 7.11
CA MET A 105 -8.35 -2.08 6.97
C MET A 105 -8.89 -3.47 6.68
N GLN A 106 -10.04 -3.82 7.26
CA GLN A 106 -10.70 -5.09 6.94
C GLN A 106 -11.16 -5.11 5.49
N ALA A 107 -11.78 -4.03 5.02
CA ALA A 107 -12.23 -3.92 3.64
C ALA A 107 -11.05 -3.99 2.65
N TRP A 108 -9.92 -3.37 3.00
CA TRP A 108 -8.70 -3.44 2.19
C TRP A 108 -8.16 -4.87 2.12
N ALA A 109 -8.10 -5.56 3.25
CA ALA A 109 -7.65 -6.94 3.30
C ALA A 109 -8.54 -7.84 2.43
N ASP A 110 -9.86 -7.68 2.54
CA ASP A 110 -10.82 -8.44 1.74
C ASP A 110 -10.63 -8.19 0.24
N TYR A 111 -10.40 -6.94 -0.13
CA TYR A 111 -10.16 -6.58 -1.52
C TYR A 111 -8.88 -7.22 -2.06
N CYS A 112 -7.79 -7.15 -1.31
CA CYS A 112 -6.53 -7.75 -1.73
C CYS A 112 -6.63 -9.27 -1.87
N LEU A 113 -7.30 -9.93 -0.96
CA LEU A 113 -7.47 -11.39 -0.98
C LEU A 113 -8.41 -11.83 -2.11
N SER A 114 -9.46 -11.05 -2.40
CA SER A 114 -10.37 -11.37 -3.50
C SER A 114 -9.67 -11.33 -4.85
N ALA A 115 -8.71 -10.44 -5.04
CA ALA A 115 -7.91 -10.38 -6.25
C ALA A 115 -7.04 -11.63 -6.41
N THR A 116 -6.50 -12.17 -5.31
CA THR A 116 -5.72 -13.40 -5.32
C THR A 116 -6.57 -14.61 -5.69
N GLU A 117 -7.78 -14.71 -5.14
CA GLU A 117 -8.72 -15.79 -5.44
C GLU A 117 -9.11 -15.81 -6.91
N LYS A 118 -9.30 -14.66 -7.52
CA LYS A 118 -9.63 -14.56 -8.95
C LYS A 118 -8.49 -14.95 -9.87
N SER A 119 -7.26 -14.91 -9.37
CA SER A 119 -6.07 -15.25 -10.15
C SER A 119 -5.79 -16.76 -10.19
N LEU A 120 -6.44 -17.50 -9.34
CA LEU A 120 -6.34 -18.95 -9.29
C LEU A 120 -7.47 -19.58 -10.12
#